data_b422dddc4f3361c693ac8cb6326ef4bf
#
_entry.id   b422dddc4f3361c693ac8cb6326ef4bf
#
_cell.length_a   1.000
_cell.length_b   1.000
_cell.length_c   1.000
_cell.angle_alpha   90.00
_cell.angle_beta   90.00
_cell.angle_gamma   90.00
#
_symmetry.space_group_name_H-M   'P 1'
#
loop_
_entity.id
_entity.type
_entity.pdbx_description
1 polymer ?
#
loop_
_entity_poly.entity_id
_entity_poly.type
_entity_poly.pdbx_seq_one_letter_code
_entity_poly.pdbx_strand_id
1 'polypeptide(L)'
;MKASTAMIIIAIAIVACQLGQVVIEPVAFALFMIAIIRPIQVKLERKIPKSAALVITIILTSGIIVALFSLIAWSGHDVAEWTRKNSSKIQDVFRSWTIWLEAHDIFVLALVSEQVNASSLLNIIQAVISRVNTTLGFTLLVLIYVIMGLAEAEYFEKKLTSLPYKETAQRVIFAAKRISHKFQKYILVRTIASVATGIAVWLLALTISLELASAWGLLAYALNYLPLIGPLVATALPTLCAVVQFGDTNSIMTIFIGLIAIQFIIGNYLEPVMSGSTLSIAPSVVIFVTVFWTFMWGALGAFLGVPIAIAALTMCEQFPSTRWISAILAAEPT
;
A
#
# COMPACT_ATOMS: atom_id res chain seq x y z
N MET A 1 -35.24 -9.05 3.02
CA MET A 1 -34.44 -9.61 1.91
C MET A 1 -33.98 -10.99 2.36
N LYS A 2 -34.24 -12.06 1.63
CA LYS A 2 -33.80 -13.42 2.00
C LYS A 2 -32.27 -13.46 1.95
N ALA A 3 -31.61 -14.17 2.87
CA ALA A 3 -30.14 -14.27 2.94
C ALA A 3 -29.50 -14.64 1.58
N SER A 4 -30.14 -15.53 0.82
CA SER A 4 -29.73 -15.91 -0.53
C SER A 4 -29.67 -14.74 -1.52
N THR A 5 -30.63 -13.80 -1.46
CA THR A 5 -30.62 -12.61 -2.33
C THR A 5 -29.45 -11.66 -1.98
N ALA A 6 -29.13 -11.52 -0.69
CA ALA A 6 -28.00 -10.72 -0.26
C ALA A 6 -26.66 -11.33 -0.73
N MET A 7 -26.50 -12.65 -0.63
CA MET A 7 -25.30 -13.35 -1.12
C MET A 7 -25.10 -13.19 -2.63
N ILE A 8 -26.19 -13.29 -3.42
CA ILE A 8 -26.13 -13.08 -4.88
C ILE A 8 -25.70 -11.65 -5.21
N ILE A 9 -26.27 -10.64 -4.53
CA ILE A 9 -25.89 -9.23 -4.74
C ILE A 9 -24.41 -9.01 -4.43
N ILE A 10 -23.90 -9.57 -3.33
CA ILE A 10 -22.49 -9.47 -2.96
C ILE A 10 -21.61 -10.15 -4.02
N ALA A 11 -21.96 -11.35 -4.46
CA ALA A 11 -21.21 -12.05 -5.50
C ALA A 11 -21.18 -11.25 -6.82
N ILE A 12 -22.32 -10.72 -7.26
CA ILE A 12 -22.39 -9.86 -8.46
C ILE A 12 -21.53 -8.60 -8.27
N ALA A 13 -21.57 -7.96 -7.10
CA ALA A 13 -20.76 -6.78 -6.82
C ALA A 13 -19.25 -7.09 -6.87
N ILE A 14 -18.81 -8.24 -6.33
CA ILE A 14 -17.42 -8.68 -6.39
C ILE A 14 -16.98 -8.90 -7.85
N VAL A 15 -17.79 -9.63 -8.64
CA VAL A 15 -17.48 -9.88 -10.05
C VAL A 15 -17.48 -8.56 -10.84
N ALA A 16 -18.42 -7.66 -10.60
CA ALA A 16 -18.45 -6.34 -11.22
C ALA A 16 -17.21 -5.49 -10.85
N CYS A 17 -16.77 -5.53 -9.60
CA CYS A 17 -15.54 -4.87 -9.17
C CYS A 17 -14.29 -5.44 -9.84
N GLN A 18 -14.26 -6.74 -10.10
CA GLN A 18 -13.14 -7.40 -10.77
C GLN A 18 -13.13 -7.10 -12.27
N LEU A 19 -14.27 -7.27 -12.94
CA LEU A 19 -14.39 -6.99 -14.38
C LEU A 19 -14.28 -5.50 -14.71
N GLY A 20 -14.76 -4.64 -13.82
CA GLY A 20 -14.70 -3.19 -13.95
C GLY A 20 -13.43 -2.55 -13.37
N GLN A 21 -12.40 -3.32 -13.02
CA GLN A 21 -11.19 -2.82 -12.34
C GLN A 21 -10.56 -1.62 -13.04
N VAL A 22 -10.53 -1.60 -14.38
CA VAL A 22 -9.93 -0.50 -15.18
C VAL A 22 -10.55 0.86 -14.87
N VAL A 23 -11.83 0.90 -14.46
CA VAL A 23 -12.56 2.14 -14.13
C VAL A 23 -12.71 2.31 -12.62
N ILE A 24 -13.07 1.25 -11.90
CA ILE A 24 -13.41 1.30 -10.47
C ILE A 24 -12.17 1.58 -9.62
N GLU A 25 -11.03 0.99 -9.98
CA GLU A 25 -9.77 1.16 -9.25
C GLU A 25 -9.27 2.62 -9.29
N PRO A 26 -9.17 3.32 -10.45
CA PRO A 26 -8.84 4.74 -10.48
C PRO A 26 -9.84 5.63 -9.74
N VAL A 27 -11.13 5.31 -9.78
CA VAL A 27 -12.18 6.03 -9.04
C VAL A 27 -11.99 5.87 -7.53
N ALA A 28 -11.79 4.64 -7.05
CA ALA A 28 -11.56 4.37 -5.63
C ALA A 28 -10.31 5.10 -5.11
N PHE A 29 -9.22 5.06 -5.90
CA PHE A 29 -7.99 5.77 -5.57
C PHE A 29 -8.20 7.30 -5.57
N ALA A 30 -8.93 7.83 -6.55
CA ALA A 30 -9.25 9.25 -6.61
C ALA A 30 -10.10 9.70 -5.42
N LEU A 31 -11.12 8.93 -5.03
CA LEU A 31 -11.93 9.23 -3.84
C LEU A 31 -11.08 9.25 -2.57
N PHE A 32 -10.16 8.30 -2.42
CA PHE A 32 -9.20 8.29 -1.33
C PHE A 32 -8.34 9.55 -1.32
N MET A 33 -7.77 9.93 -2.48
CA MET A 33 -6.97 11.14 -2.63
C MET A 33 -7.78 12.42 -2.35
N ILE A 34 -9.00 12.54 -2.87
CA ILE A 34 -9.89 13.66 -2.61
C ILE A 34 -10.16 13.81 -1.11
N ALA A 35 -10.44 12.71 -0.43
CA ALA A 35 -10.71 12.72 1.01
C ALA A 35 -9.51 13.22 1.84
N ILE A 36 -8.27 12.93 1.41
CA ILE A 36 -7.05 13.41 2.05
C ILE A 36 -6.79 14.89 1.73
N ILE A 37 -6.96 15.27 0.46
CA ILE A 37 -6.53 16.55 -0.10
C ILE A 37 -7.54 17.66 0.19
N ARG A 38 -8.85 17.37 0.13
CA ARG A 38 -9.91 18.38 0.29
C ARG A 38 -9.77 19.25 1.54
N PRO A 39 -9.49 18.73 2.77
CA PRO A 39 -9.29 19.57 3.93
C PRO A 39 -8.08 20.51 3.82
N ILE A 40 -7.02 20.08 3.11
CA ILE A 40 -5.84 20.90 2.85
C ILE A 40 -6.21 22.02 1.89
N GLN A 41 -6.91 21.69 0.81
CA GLN A 41 -7.41 22.65 -0.17
C GLN A 41 -8.31 23.72 0.49
N VAL A 42 -9.28 23.31 1.33
CA VAL A 42 -10.18 24.25 2.05
C VAL A 42 -9.41 25.20 2.98
N LYS A 43 -8.34 24.71 3.63
CA LYS A 43 -7.46 25.60 4.42
C LYS A 43 -6.72 26.59 3.54
N LEU A 44 -6.34 26.21 2.34
CA LEU A 44 -5.64 27.05 1.38
C LEU A 44 -6.59 28.09 0.76
N GLU A 45 -7.82 27.71 0.44
CA GLU A 45 -8.90 28.57 -0.05
C GLU A 45 -9.24 29.75 0.88
N ARG A 46 -8.88 29.64 2.17
CA ARG A 46 -9.03 30.76 3.13
C ARG A 46 -7.97 31.85 2.97
N LYS A 47 -6.87 31.55 2.28
CA LYS A 47 -5.73 32.48 2.14
C LYS A 47 -5.53 32.96 0.70
N ILE A 48 -5.99 32.20 -0.30
CA ILE A 48 -5.82 32.47 -1.72
C ILE A 48 -7.11 32.17 -2.49
N PRO A 49 -7.27 32.71 -3.71
CA PRO A 49 -8.44 32.43 -4.56
C PRO A 49 -8.64 30.93 -4.81
N LYS A 50 -9.89 30.47 -4.88
CA LYS A 50 -10.25 29.04 -5.04
C LYS A 50 -9.56 28.37 -6.23
N SER A 51 -9.48 29.07 -7.38
CA SER A 51 -8.81 28.56 -8.57
C SER A 51 -7.30 28.33 -8.34
N ALA A 52 -6.63 29.28 -7.68
CA ALA A 52 -5.21 29.14 -7.34
C ALA A 52 -4.99 28.01 -6.31
N ALA A 53 -5.84 27.88 -5.29
CA ALA A 53 -5.78 26.82 -4.33
C ALA A 53 -5.91 25.43 -5.00
N LEU A 54 -6.86 25.29 -5.93
CA LEU A 54 -7.05 24.06 -6.71
C LEU A 54 -5.78 23.73 -7.52
N VAL A 55 -5.25 24.67 -8.29
CA VAL A 55 -4.05 24.47 -9.13
C VAL A 55 -2.84 24.07 -8.27
N ILE A 56 -2.58 24.81 -7.18
CA ILE A 56 -1.46 24.49 -6.27
C ILE A 56 -1.61 23.08 -5.68
N THR A 57 -2.82 22.72 -5.27
CA THR A 57 -3.08 21.41 -4.69
C THR A 57 -2.86 20.29 -5.69
N ILE A 58 -3.27 20.48 -6.95
CA ILE A 58 -3.05 19.51 -8.04
C ILE A 58 -1.56 19.37 -8.32
N ILE A 59 -0.83 20.49 -8.48
CA ILE A 59 0.62 20.46 -8.74
C ILE A 59 1.36 19.74 -7.62
N LEU A 60 1.05 20.07 -6.37
CA LEU A 60 1.69 19.44 -5.21
C LEU A 60 1.41 17.93 -5.17
N THR A 61 0.16 17.53 -5.38
CA THR A 61 -0.24 16.11 -5.36
C THR A 61 0.42 15.34 -6.51
N SER A 62 0.38 15.89 -7.73
CA SER A 62 1.03 15.28 -8.90
C SER A 62 2.54 15.18 -8.69
N GLY A 63 3.17 16.22 -8.14
CA GLY A 63 4.59 16.24 -7.83
C GLY A 63 4.99 15.15 -6.84
N ILE A 64 4.20 14.94 -5.78
CA ILE A 64 4.44 13.87 -4.80
C ILE A 64 4.32 12.49 -5.46
N ILE A 65 3.26 12.27 -6.27
CA ILE A 65 3.05 11.01 -6.97
C ILE A 65 4.23 10.71 -7.90
N VAL A 66 4.61 11.69 -8.75
CA VAL A 66 5.73 11.53 -9.68
C VAL A 66 7.04 11.28 -8.94
N ALA A 67 7.31 12.01 -7.85
CA ALA A 67 8.51 11.80 -7.05
C ALA A 67 8.58 10.38 -6.45
N LEU A 68 7.48 9.87 -5.89
CA LEU A 68 7.41 8.51 -5.35
C LEU A 68 7.65 7.45 -6.44
N PHE A 69 6.98 7.58 -7.59
CA PHE A 69 7.21 6.65 -8.70
C PHE A 69 8.64 6.71 -9.25
N SER A 70 9.23 7.91 -9.35
CA SER A 70 10.62 8.06 -9.79
C SER A 70 11.61 7.41 -8.84
N LEU A 71 11.40 7.54 -7.52
CA LEU A 71 12.23 6.90 -6.50
C LEU A 71 12.14 5.36 -6.58
N ILE A 72 10.94 4.81 -6.75
CA ILE A 72 10.74 3.37 -6.91
C ILE A 72 11.40 2.86 -8.20
N ALA A 73 11.22 3.59 -9.31
CA ALA A 73 11.79 3.22 -10.60
C ALA A 73 13.32 3.26 -10.57
N TRP A 74 13.90 4.29 -9.95
CA TRP A 74 15.35 4.41 -9.78
C TRP A 74 15.91 3.26 -8.93
N SER A 75 15.34 3.01 -7.74
CA SER A 75 15.78 1.90 -6.89
C SER A 75 15.61 0.54 -7.55
N GLY A 76 14.50 0.34 -8.27
CA GLY A 76 14.26 -0.89 -9.03
C GLY A 76 15.24 -1.09 -10.17
N HIS A 77 15.66 -0.01 -10.85
CA HIS A 77 16.68 -0.05 -11.89
C HIS A 77 18.03 -0.50 -11.33
N ASP A 78 18.47 0.07 -10.20
CA ASP A 78 19.73 -0.29 -9.55
C ASP A 78 19.75 -1.77 -9.13
N VAL A 79 18.65 -2.26 -8.55
CA VAL A 79 18.50 -3.68 -8.18
C VAL A 79 18.51 -4.58 -9.42
N ALA A 80 17.84 -4.18 -10.51
CA ALA A 80 17.83 -4.95 -11.76
C ALA A 80 19.22 -5.01 -12.41
N GLU A 81 19.97 -3.91 -12.38
CA GLU A 81 21.34 -3.85 -12.91
C GLU A 81 22.29 -4.73 -12.08
N TRP A 82 22.18 -4.65 -10.76
CA TRP A 82 22.93 -5.49 -9.84
C TRP A 82 22.62 -6.98 -10.05
N THR A 83 21.36 -7.33 -10.20
CA THR A 83 20.93 -8.73 -10.45
C THR A 83 21.49 -9.24 -11.76
N ARG A 84 21.53 -8.42 -12.81
CA ARG A 84 22.17 -8.81 -14.09
C ARG A 84 23.66 -9.01 -13.95
N LYS A 85 24.36 -8.12 -13.26
CA LYS A 85 25.82 -8.21 -13.04
C LYS A 85 26.20 -9.44 -12.21
N ASN A 86 25.35 -9.83 -11.26
CA ASN A 86 25.60 -10.95 -10.35
C ASN A 86 24.83 -12.22 -10.72
N SER A 87 24.30 -12.32 -11.95
CA SER A 87 23.46 -13.44 -12.38
C SER A 87 24.09 -14.82 -12.24
N SER A 88 25.41 -14.94 -12.51
CA SER A 88 26.17 -16.18 -12.32
C SER A 88 26.26 -16.57 -10.85
N LYS A 89 26.61 -15.62 -9.97
CA LYS A 89 26.66 -15.88 -8.51
C LYS A 89 25.30 -16.27 -7.94
N ILE A 90 24.24 -15.61 -8.41
CA ILE A 90 22.87 -15.94 -8.01
C ILE A 90 22.55 -17.40 -8.40
N GLN A 91 22.90 -17.83 -9.62
CA GLN A 91 22.72 -19.21 -10.06
C GLN A 91 23.53 -20.21 -9.22
N ASP A 92 24.79 -19.88 -8.89
CA ASP A 92 25.64 -20.73 -8.06
C ASP A 92 25.06 -20.91 -6.65
N VAL A 93 24.52 -19.83 -6.05
CA VAL A 93 23.84 -19.86 -4.75
C VAL A 93 22.60 -20.76 -4.82
N PHE A 94 21.74 -20.59 -5.82
CA PHE A 94 20.57 -21.45 -6.01
C PHE A 94 20.97 -22.92 -6.18
N ARG A 95 21.98 -23.19 -6.99
CA ARG A 95 22.49 -24.54 -7.20
C ARG A 95 23.01 -25.17 -5.91
N SER A 96 23.76 -24.42 -5.11
CA SER A 96 24.27 -24.90 -3.82
C SER A 96 23.13 -25.21 -2.84
N TRP A 97 22.10 -24.39 -2.81
CA TRP A 97 20.93 -24.62 -2.00
C TRP A 97 20.13 -25.85 -2.46
N THR A 98 19.95 -26.03 -3.77
CA THR A 98 19.28 -27.22 -4.31
C THR A 98 20.02 -28.49 -3.89
N ILE A 99 21.34 -28.56 -4.06
CA ILE A 99 22.17 -29.70 -3.65
C ILE A 99 22.07 -29.96 -2.14
N TRP A 100 22.10 -28.91 -1.32
CA TRP A 100 22.00 -29.02 0.14
C TRP A 100 20.62 -29.56 0.57
N LEU A 101 19.54 -29.12 -0.06
CA LEU A 101 18.17 -29.53 0.26
C LEU A 101 17.90 -30.98 -0.22
N GLU A 102 18.40 -31.35 -1.38
CA GLU A 102 18.35 -32.74 -1.87
C GLU A 102 19.09 -33.70 -0.92
N ALA A 103 20.23 -33.25 -0.37
CA ALA A 103 20.99 -34.03 0.61
C ALA A 103 20.25 -34.22 1.96
N HIS A 104 19.21 -33.40 2.23
CA HIS A 104 18.38 -33.48 3.44
C HIS A 104 16.95 -33.98 3.18
N ASP A 105 16.72 -34.67 2.06
CA ASP A 105 15.43 -35.24 1.65
C ASP A 105 14.26 -34.23 1.52
N ILE A 106 14.58 -32.94 1.29
CA ILE A 106 13.58 -31.88 1.11
C ILE A 106 13.33 -31.67 -0.40
N PHE A 107 12.48 -32.51 -0.99
CA PHE A 107 12.20 -32.54 -2.43
C PHE A 107 11.30 -31.38 -2.94
N VAL A 108 10.73 -30.54 -2.07
CA VAL A 108 9.79 -29.47 -2.45
C VAL A 108 10.44 -28.42 -3.37
N LEU A 109 11.75 -28.22 -3.25
CA LEU A 109 12.46 -27.25 -4.08
C LEU A 109 12.89 -27.78 -5.44
N ALA A 110 12.93 -29.08 -5.68
CA ALA A 110 13.18 -29.60 -7.03
C ALA A 110 12.08 -29.17 -8.02
N LEU A 111 10.83 -29.03 -7.55
CA LEU A 111 9.72 -28.50 -8.33
C LEU A 111 9.77 -26.97 -8.51
N VAL A 112 10.46 -26.25 -7.61
CA VAL A 112 10.56 -24.79 -7.64
C VAL A 112 11.85 -24.32 -8.32
N SER A 113 12.94 -25.12 -8.25
CA SER A 113 14.25 -24.76 -8.79
C SER A 113 14.29 -24.67 -10.32
N GLU A 114 13.43 -25.40 -11.03
CA GLU A 114 13.29 -25.23 -12.49
C GLU A 114 12.64 -23.89 -12.86
N GLN A 115 11.86 -23.30 -11.97
CA GLN A 115 11.12 -22.05 -12.20
C GLN A 115 11.75 -20.82 -11.55
N VAL A 116 12.57 -20.99 -10.50
CA VAL A 116 13.21 -19.87 -9.76
C VAL A 116 14.70 -19.85 -10.11
N ASN A 117 15.03 -19.12 -11.15
CA ASN A 117 16.41 -18.82 -11.55
C ASN A 117 16.62 -17.29 -11.62
N ALA A 118 17.84 -16.84 -11.86
CA ALA A 118 18.15 -15.42 -11.98
C ALA A 118 17.27 -14.70 -13.01
N SER A 119 16.83 -15.39 -14.07
CA SER A 119 15.91 -14.84 -15.07
C SER A 119 14.51 -14.63 -14.50
N SER A 120 14.03 -15.47 -13.59
CA SER A 120 12.73 -15.29 -12.91
C SER A 120 12.74 -14.08 -12.00
N LEU A 121 13.84 -13.85 -11.24
CA LEU A 121 14.01 -12.63 -10.46
C LEU A 121 14.06 -11.39 -11.35
N LEU A 122 14.81 -11.42 -12.43
CA LEU A 122 14.83 -10.36 -13.42
C LEU A 122 13.45 -10.11 -14.03
N ASN A 123 12.69 -11.17 -14.35
CA ASN A 123 11.34 -11.05 -14.88
C ASN A 123 10.39 -10.40 -13.87
N ILE A 124 10.50 -10.74 -12.58
CA ILE A 124 9.71 -10.10 -11.52
C ILE A 124 10.07 -8.62 -11.40
N ILE A 125 11.36 -8.29 -11.37
CA ILE A 125 11.82 -6.89 -11.29
C ILE A 125 11.40 -6.12 -12.55
N GLN A 126 11.56 -6.70 -13.73
CA GLN A 126 11.13 -6.11 -15.00
C GLN A 126 9.61 -5.97 -15.08
N ALA A 127 8.84 -6.92 -14.55
CA ALA A 127 7.39 -6.83 -14.46
C ALA A 127 6.93 -5.67 -13.53
N VAL A 128 7.65 -5.43 -12.44
CA VAL A 128 7.41 -4.27 -11.56
C VAL A 128 7.74 -2.97 -12.30
N ILE A 129 8.89 -2.89 -12.97
CA ILE A 129 9.32 -1.69 -13.72
C ILE A 129 8.41 -1.44 -14.94
N SER A 130 8.03 -2.47 -15.69
CA SER A 130 7.16 -2.33 -16.88
C SER A 130 5.73 -1.91 -16.51
N ARG A 131 5.25 -2.32 -15.36
CA ARG A 131 3.97 -1.83 -14.83
C ARG A 131 3.98 -0.32 -14.55
N VAL A 132 5.13 0.29 -14.31
CA VAL A 132 5.25 1.75 -14.20
C VAL A 132 4.83 2.45 -15.51
N ASN A 133 5.13 1.87 -16.68
CA ASN A 133 4.74 2.44 -17.99
C ASN A 133 3.22 2.32 -18.25
N THR A 134 2.56 1.25 -17.83
CA THR A 134 1.09 1.12 -17.88
C THR A 134 0.39 2.02 -16.86
N THR A 135 1.12 2.51 -15.87
CA THR A 135 0.63 3.40 -14.81
C THR A 135 0.33 4.83 -15.33
N LEU A 136 0.85 5.24 -16.51
CA LEU A 136 0.54 6.57 -17.06
C LEU A 136 -0.96 6.77 -17.32
N GLY A 137 -1.61 5.79 -17.97
CA GLY A 137 -3.06 5.84 -18.22
C GLY A 137 -3.88 5.85 -16.92
N PHE A 138 -3.51 5.02 -15.97
CA PHE A 138 -4.11 4.99 -14.63
C PHE A 138 -3.93 6.34 -13.91
N THR A 139 -2.70 6.88 -13.90
CA THR A 139 -2.41 8.16 -13.24
C THR A 139 -3.18 9.32 -13.85
N LEU A 140 -3.30 9.37 -15.18
CA LEU A 140 -4.11 10.37 -15.88
C LEU A 140 -5.58 10.28 -15.49
N LEU A 141 -6.16 9.07 -15.45
CA LEU A 141 -7.54 8.87 -15.01
C LEU A 141 -7.74 9.31 -13.57
N VAL A 142 -6.83 8.92 -12.66
CA VAL A 142 -6.87 9.36 -11.25
C VAL A 142 -6.82 10.87 -11.15
N LEU A 143 -5.91 11.55 -11.87
CA LEU A 143 -5.79 13.00 -11.86
C LEU A 143 -7.07 13.68 -12.37
N ILE A 144 -7.65 13.18 -13.45
CA ILE A 144 -8.93 13.70 -13.98
C ILE A 144 -10.02 13.60 -12.92
N TYR A 145 -10.19 12.42 -12.30
CA TYR A 145 -11.20 12.23 -11.25
C TYR A 145 -10.92 13.08 -10.00
N VAL A 146 -9.66 13.25 -9.61
CA VAL A 146 -9.30 14.11 -8.46
C VAL A 146 -9.62 15.56 -8.78
N ILE A 147 -9.26 16.06 -9.98
CA ILE A 147 -9.54 17.45 -10.40
C ILE A 147 -11.04 17.70 -10.40
N MET A 148 -11.81 16.83 -11.06
CA MET A 148 -13.27 16.95 -11.13
C MET A 148 -13.91 16.85 -9.74
N GLY A 149 -13.52 15.87 -8.96
CA GLY A 149 -14.07 15.64 -7.63
C GLY A 149 -13.76 16.79 -6.65
N LEU A 150 -12.56 17.38 -6.71
CA LEU A 150 -12.23 18.56 -5.91
C LEU A 150 -13.00 19.81 -6.36
N ALA A 151 -13.19 20.00 -7.66
CA ALA A 151 -13.97 21.11 -8.21
C ALA A 151 -15.46 21.00 -7.86
N GLU A 152 -16.02 19.79 -7.86
CA GLU A 152 -17.44 19.55 -7.61
C GLU A 152 -17.79 19.32 -6.13
N ALA A 153 -16.80 19.14 -5.25
CA ALA A 153 -17.02 18.78 -3.85
C ALA A 153 -17.95 19.75 -3.10
N GLU A 154 -17.81 21.07 -3.33
CA GLU A 154 -18.68 22.09 -2.70
C GLU A 154 -20.11 22.04 -3.25
N TYR A 155 -20.27 21.81 -4.54
CA TYR A 155 -21.58 21.65 -5.18
C TYR A 155 -22.30 20.40 -4.67
N PHE A 156 -21.57 19.30 -4.53
CA PHE A 156 -22.11 18.04 -4.01
C PHE A 156 -22.59 18.18 -2.54
N GLU A 157 -21.83 18.86 -1.68
CA GLU A 157 -22.24 19.14 -0.30
C GLU A 157 -23.51 19.99 -0.25
N LYS A 158 -23.61 21.06 -1.07
CA LYS A 158 -24.81 21.89 -1.19
C LYS A 158 -26.01 21.10 -1.71
N LYS A 159 -25.81 20.25 -2.72
CA LYS A 159 -26.87 19.43 -3.29
C LYS A 159 -27.38 18.39 -2.27
N LEU A 160 -26.50 17.78 -1.49
CA LEU A 160 -26.89 16.85 -0.42
C LEU A 160 -27.77 17.56 0.65
N THR A 161 -27.40 18.78 1.04
CA THR A 161 -28.17 19.53 2.05
C THR A 161 -29.53 20.02 1.55
N SER A 162 -29.72 20.11 0.24
CA SER A 162 -31.01 20.50 -0.40
C SER A 162 -31.99 19.33 -0.54
N LEU A 163 -31.55 18.08 -0.31
CA LEU A 163 -32.41 16.91 -0.41
C LEU A 163 -33.46 16.89 0.72
N PRO A 164 -34.68 16.33 0.46
CA PRO A 164 -35.75 16.24 1.45
C PRO A 164 -35.38 15.38 2.68
N TYR A 165 -34.42 14.47 2.54
CA TYR A 165 -33.93 13.57 3.60
C TYR A 165 -32.79 14.22 4.40
N LYS A 166 -33.05 15.33 5.08
CA LYS A 166 -32.04 16.14 5.81
C LYS A 166 -31.18 15.35 6.80
N GLU A 167 -31.81 14.44 7.55
CA GLU A 167 -31.09 13.63 8.52
C GLU A 167 -30.09 12.68 7.89
N THR A 168 -30.48 11.99 6.81
CA THR A 168 -29.60 11.10 6.04
C THR A 168 -28.46 11.90 5.39
N ALA A 169 -28.76 13.07 4.80
CA ALA A 169 -27.77 13.95 4.22
C ALA A 169 -26.72 14.40 5.25
N GLN A 170 -27.16 14.80 6.44
CA GLN A 170 -26.24 15.18 7.52
C GLN A 170 -25.36 14.02 7.97
N ARG A 171 -25.92 12.80 8.10
CA ARG A 171 -25.14 11.59 8.45
C ARG A 171 -24.07 11.30 7.41
N VAL A 172 -24.41 11.40 6.10
CA VAL A 172 -23.45 11.17 5.01
C VAL A 172 -22.33 12.23 5.03
N ILE A 173 -22.66 13.51 5.19
CA ILE A 173 -21.66 14.59 5.27
C ILE A 173 -20.75 14.38 6.49
N PHE A 174 -21.32 14.03 7.64
CA PHE A 174 -20.56 13.75 8.86
C PHE A 174 -19.63 12.54 8.68
N ALA A 175 -20.13 11.46 8.06
CA ALA A 175 -19.32 10.30 7.71
C ALA A 175 -18.14 10.67 6.81
N ALA A 176 -18.40 11.44 5.74
CA ALA A 176 -17.35 11.88 4.81
C ALA A 176 -16.25 12.70 5.53
N LYS A 177 -16.62 13.60 6.46
CA LYS A 177 -15.65 14.36 7.25
C LYS A 177 -14.83 13.46 8.19
N ARG A 178 -15.47 12.47 8.83
CA ARG A 178 -14.76 11.48 9.66
C ARG A 178 -13.84 10.58 8.87
N ILE A 179 -14.29 10.09 7.70
CA ILE A 179 -13.46 9.29 6.77
C ILE A 179 -12.22 10.08 6.36
N SER A 180 -12.42 11.35 5.94
CA SER A 180 -11.31 12.23 5.57
C SER A 180 -10.29 12.39 6.69
N HIS A 181 -10.73 12.59 7.93
CA HIS A 181 -9.85 12.70 9.08
C HIS A 181 -9.09 11.39 9.36
N LYS A 182 -9.80 10.25 9.34
CA LYS A 182 -9.19 8.92 9.51
C LYS A 182 -8.16 8.62 8.40
N PHE A 183 -8.45 8.99 7.15
CA PHE A 183 -7.52 8.83 6.02
C PHE A 183 -6.27 9.69 6.16
N GLN A 184 -6.41 10.95 6.57
CA GLN A 184 -5.26 11.81 6.83
C GLN A 184 -4.37 11.22 7.92
N LYS A 185 -4.97 10.75 9.01
CA LYS A 185 -4.21 10.10 10.08
C LYS A 185 -3.54 8.81 9.61
N TYR A 186 -4.25 7.98 8.86
CA TYR A 186 -3.70 6.74 8.29
C TYR A 186 -2.48 7.01 7.42
N ILE A 187 -2.58 7.94 6.47
CA ILE A 187 -1.46 8.30 5.59
C ILE A 187 -0.30 8.91 6.36
N LEU A 188 -0.56 9.76 7.35
CA LEU A 188 0.48 10.35 8.18
C LEU A 188 1.26 9.27 8.94
N VAL A 189 0.56 8.35 9.60
CA VAL A 189 1.18 7.24 10.34
C VAL A 189 2.00 6.37 9.40
N ARG A 190 1.42 5.98 8.26
CA ARG A 190 2.12 5.19 7.24
C ARG A 190 3.36 5.90 6.70
N THR A 191 3.28 7.20 6.43
CA THR A 191 4.42 7.97 5.92
C THR A 191 5.56 8.03 6.95
N ILE A 192 5.24 8.32 8.22
CA ILE A 192 6.27 8.36 9.28
C ILE A 192 6.89 6.97 9.49
N ALA A 193 6.08 5.92 9.56
CA ALA A 193 6.56 4.56 9.67
C ALA A 193 7.43 4.16 8.46
N SER A 194 7.03 4.54 7.24
CA SER A 194 7.80 4.29 6.03
C SER A 194 9.14 4.99 6.02
N VAL A 195 9.18 6.27 6.42
CA VAL A 195 10.43 7.02 6.56
C VAL A 195 11.35 6.38 7.60
N ALA A 196 10.80 6.00 8.76
CA ALA A 196 11.57 5.32 9.80
C ALA A 196 12.12 3.97 9.31
N THR A 197 11.29 3.16 8.63
CA THR A 197 11.71 1.88 8.03
C THR A 197 12.81 2.10 6.99
N GLY A 198 12.61 3.03 6.06
CA GLY A 198 13.59 3.31 5.00
C GLY A 198 14.95 3.75 5.55
N ILE A 199 14.95 4.67 6.53
CA ILE A 199 16.19 5.11 7.19
C ILE A 199 16.84 3.97 7.97
N ALA A 200 16.08 3.20 8.73
CA ALA A 200 16.63 2.10 9.53
C ALA A 200 17.23 1.00 8.65
N VAL A 201 16.56 0.64 7.54
CA VAL A 201 17.09 -0.34 6.58
C VAL A 201 18.34 0.21 5.88
N TRP A 202 18.33 1.46 5.45
CA TRP A 202 19.49 2.10 4.85
C TRP A 202 20.71 2.09 5.79
N LEU A 203 20.52 2.53 7.05
CA LEU A 203 21.60 2.53 8.06
C LEU A 203 22.11 1.11 8.34
N LEU A 204 21.23 0.12 8.51
CA LEU A 204 21.63 -1.27 8.70
C LEU A 204 22.46 -1.77 7.52
N ALA A 205 22.03 -1.51 6.29
CA ALA A 205 22.75 -1.91 5.08
C ALA A 205 24.13 -1.23 4.99
N LEU A 206 24.25 0.05 5.37
CA LEU A 206 25.52 0.77 5.41
C LEU A 206 26.50 0.20 6.46
N THR A 207 26.01 -0.11 7.67
CA THR A 207 26.89 -0.62 8.75
C THR A 207 27.56 -1.94 8.40
N ILE A 208 26.92 -2.75 7.56
CA ILE A 208 27.41 -4.06 7.13
C ILE A 208 28.06 -3.99 5.74
N SER A 209 28.12 -2.81 5.13
CA SER A 209 28.63 -2.62 3.76
C SER A 209 27.88 -3.46 2.71
N LEU A 210 26.56 -3.61 2.88
CA LEU A 210 25.69 -4.26 1.89
C LEU A 210 25.61 -3.37 0.65
N GLU A 211 25.83 -3.97 -0.53
CA GLU A 211 25.66 -3.28 -1.80
C GLU A 211 24.25 -2.74 -1.95
N LEU A 212 24.09 -1.64 -2.67
CA LEU A 212 22.78 -1.00 -2.92
C LEU A 212 22.06 -0.51 -1.64
N ALA A 213 22.79 -0.13 -0.57
CA ALA A 213 22.17 0.30 0.69
C ALA A 213 21.10 1.37 0.52
N SER A 214 21.31 2.38 -0.34
CA SER A 214 20.33 3.43 -0.65
C SER A 214 19.10 2.90 -1.36
N ALA A 215 19.27 1.99 -2.31
CA ALA A 215 18.16 1.37 -3.02
C ALA A 215 17.29 0.53 -2.07
N TRP A 216 17.90 -0.25 -1.17
CA TRP A 216 17.17 -1.03 -0.17
C TRP A 216 16.40 -0.16 0.81
N GLY A 217 16.99 0.95 1.28
CA GLY A 217 16.30 1.92 2.13
C GLY A 217 15.10 2.55 1.44
N LEU A 218 15.25 2.98 0.17
CA LEU A 218 14.16 3.58 -0.62
C LEU A 218 13.06 2.56 -0.97
N LEU A 219 13.44 1.34 -1.32
CA LEU A 219 12.47 0.27 -1.56
C LEU A 219 11.71 -0.09 -0.28
N ALA A 220 12.39 -0.20 0.86
CA ALA A 220 11.74 -0.45 2.14
C ALA A 220 10.77 0.68 2.50
N TYR A 221 11.15 1.96 2.28
CA TYR A 221 10.25 3.11 2.42
C TYR A 221 8.99 2.95 1.56
N ALA A 222 9.16 2.66 0.27
CA ALA A 222 8.04 2.58 -0.67
C ALA A 222 7.15 1.35 -0.40
N LEU A 223 7.76 0.20 -0.17
CA LEU A 223 7.06 -1.06 0.09
C LEU A 223 6.28 -1.03 1.41
N ASN A 224 6.74 -0.28 2.41
CA ASN A 224 6.08 -0.20 3.71
C ASN A 224 4.65 0.38 3.63
N TYR A 225 4.26 1.06 2.54
CA TYR A 225 2.87 1.44 2.30
C TYR A 225 1.95 0.25 1.99
N LEU A 226 2.50 -0.90 1.60
CA LEU A 226 1.75 -2.12 1.28
C LEU A 226 1.72 -3.03 2.53
N PRO A 227 0.61 -3.12 3.28
CA PRO A 227 0.54 -3.98 4.45
C PRO A 227 0.86 -5.44 4.10
N LEU A 228 1.53 -6.16 4.96
CA LEU A 228 1.95 -7.56 4.85
C LEU A 228 2.98 -7.83 3.73
N ILE A 229 2.67 -7.46 2.50
CA ILE A 229 3.54 -7.73 1.34
C ILE A 229 4.81 -6.90 1.42
N GLY A 230 4.68 -5.64 1.81
CA GLY A 230 5.80 -4.70 1.90
C GLY A 230 6.92 -5.16 2.82
N PRO A 231 6.66 -5.42 4.10
CA PRO A 231 7.65 -5.94 5.04
C PRO A 231 8.30 -7.23 4.58
N LEU A 232 7.52 -8.16 4.00
CA LEU A 232 8.04 -9.43 3.48
C LEU A 232 9.08 -9.20 2.37
N VAL A 233 8.73 -8.42 1.35
CA VAL A 233 9.62 -8.14 0.21
C VAL A 233 10.81 -7.29 0.63
N ALA A 234 10.60 -6.30 1.51
CA ALA A 234 11.65 -5.43 2.04
C ALA A 234 12.66 -6.17 2.94
N THR A 235 12.29 -7.35 3.45
CA THR A 235 13.21 -8.24 4.18
C THR A 235 13.87 -9.24 3.23
N ALA A 236 13.10 -9.87 2.35
CA ALA A 236 13.59 -10.96 1.50
C ALA A 236 14.65 -10.49 0.49
N LEU A 237 14.42 -9.38 -0.22
CA LEU A 237 15.32 -8.93 -1.28
C LEU A 237 16.71 -8.51 -0.77
N PRO A 238 16.86 -7.67 0.28
CA PRO A 238 18.17 -7.34 0.82
C PRO A 238 18.89 -8.54 1.43
N THR A 239 18.13 -9.50 2.02
CA THR A 239 18.71 -10.75 2.54
C THR A 239 19.28 -11.60 1.40
N LEU A 240 18.57 -11.74 0.28
CA LEU A 240 19.09 -12.42 -0.92
C LEU A 240 20.33 -11.74 -1.49
N CYS A 241 20.35 -10.40 -1.47
CA CYS A 241 21.55 -9.65 -1.85
C CYS A 241 22.73 -9.99 -0.92
N ALA A 242 22.51 -10.05 0.39
CA ALA A 242 23.52 -10.42 1.37
C ALA A 242 24.08 -11.85 1.15
N VAL A 243 23.21 -12.80 0.82
CA VAL A 243 23.62 -14.18 0.50
C VAL A 243 24.56 -14.20 -0.71
N VAL A 244 24.24 -13.45 -1.76
CA VAL A 244 25.05 -13.42 -3.01
C VAL A 244 26.36 -12.65 -2.80
N GLN A 245 26.33 -11.59 -1.97
CA GLN A 245 27.48 -10.72 -1.76
C GLN A 245 28.51 -11.32 -0.79
N PHE A 246 28.05 -11.80 0.38
CA PHE A 246 28.96 -12.19 1.48
C PHE A 246 29.27 -13.68 1.48
N GLY A 247 28.25 -14.53 1.28
CA GLY A 247 28.41 -15.99 1.34
C GLY A 247 28.63 -16.55 2.76
N ASP A 248 28.91 -15.70 3.77
CA ASP A 248 29.10 -16.10 5.14
C ASP A 248 27.80 -15.99 5.99
N THR A 249 27.57 -16.99 6.83
CA THR A 249 26.35 -17.10 7.62
C THR A 249 26.16 -15.93 8.60
N ASN A 250 27.24 -15.39 9.17
CA ASN A 250 27.16 -14.34 10.17
C ASN A 250 26.63 -13.04 9.59
N SER A 251 27.14 -12.59 8.44
CA SER A 251 26.68 -11.38 7.75
C SER A 251 25.23 -11.53 7.27
N ILE A 252 24.89 -12.71 6.71
CA ILE A 252 23.53 -13.01 6.25
C ILE A 252 22.55 -12.96 7.42
N MET A 253 22.86 -13.63 8.54
CA MET A 253 22.00 -13.64 9.73
C MET A 253 21.89 -12.25 10.35
N THR A 254 22.92 -11.46 10.36
CA THR A 254 22.89 -10.09 10.89
C THR A 254 21.95 -9.21 10.09
N ILE A 255 21.98 -9.28 8.75
CA ILE A 255 21.04 -8.57 7.88
C ILE A 255 19.62 -9.08 8.11
N PHE A 256 19.40 -10.39 8.06
CA PHE A 256 18.07 -10.99 8.16
C PHE A 256 17.40 -10.65 9.49
N ILE A 257 18.10 -10.88 10.61
CA ILE A 257 17.60 -10.58 11.96
C ILE A 257 17.40 -9.07 12.14
N GLY A 258 18.34 -8.26 11.67
CA GLY A 258 18.22 -6.80 11.73
C GLY A 258 17.01 -6.27 10.96
N LEU A 259 16.75 -6.78 9.76
CA LEU A 259 15.58 -6.41 8.96
C LEU A 259 14.28 -6.85 9.65
N ILE A 260 14.21 -8.09 10.18
CA ILE A 260 13.04 -8.56 10.96
C ILE A 260 12.82 -7.67 12.19
N ALA A 261 13.88 -7.33 12.92
CA ALA A 261 13.78 -6.46 14.10
C ALA A 261 13.24 -5.07 13.74
N ILE A 262 13.71 -4.48 12.64
CA ILE A 262 13.21 -3.19 12.14
C ILE A 262 11.72 -3.28 11.81
N GLN A 263 11.30 -4.29 11.03
CA GLN A 263 9.90 -4.47 10.66
C GLN A 263 9.02 -4.73 11.89
N PHE A 264 9.51 -5.54 12.84
CA PHE A 264 8.79 -5.85 14.06
C PHE A 264 8.61 -4.63 14.95
N ILE A 265 9.66 -3.84 15.18
CA ILE A 265 9.61 -2.65 16.03
C ILE A 265 8.71 -1.59 15.41
N ILE A 266 8.82 -1.34 14.11
CA ILE A 266 8.02 -0.30 13.46
C ILE A 266 6.56 -0.74 13.35
N GLY A 267 6.29 -1.97 12.91
CA GLY A 267 4.94 -2.46 12.71
C GLY A 267 4.17 -2.73 14.01
N ASN A 268 4.84 -3.21 15.07
CA ASN A 268 4.14 -3.60 16.30
C ASN A 268 4.22 -2.57 17.43
N TYR A 269 5.13 -1.58 17.35
CA TYR A 269 5.24 -0.53 18.36
C TYR A 269 4.98 0.86 17.78
N LEU A 270 5.72 1.28 16.76
CA LEU A 270 5.61 2.65 16.25
C LEU A 270 4.24 2.92 15.63
N GLU A 271 3.78 2.04 14.73
CA GLU A 271 2.50 2.21 14.06
C GLU A 271 1.30 2.21 15.03
N PRO A 272 1.17 1.25 15.98
CA PRO A 272 0.06 1.28 16.96
C PRO A 272 0.09 2.49 17.87
N VAL A 273 1.27 2.88 18.39
CA VAL A 273 1.41 4.07 19.24
C VAL A 273 0.95 5.33 18.52
N MET A 274 1.30 5.48 17.24
CA MET A 274 0.90 6.64 16.45
C MET A 274 -0.56 6.59 16.00
N SER A 275 -1.10 5.42 15.69
CA SER A 275 -2.49 5.22 15.26
C SER A 275 -3.47 5.50 16.41
N GLY A 276 -3.16 5.07 17.61
CA GLY A 276 -4.05 5.16 18.77
C GLY A 276 -5.43 4.56 18.46
N SER A 277 -6.44 5.01 19.19
CA SER A 277 -7.84 4.55 19.01
C SER A 277 -8.53 5.02 17.71
N THR A 278 -7.88 5.88 16.92
CA THR A 278 -8.54 6.50 15.73
C THR A 278 -8.73 5.51 14.59
N LEU A 279 -7.83 4.51 14.47
CA LEU A 279 -7.81 3.51 13.40
C LEU A 279 -8.11 2.10 13.94
N SER A 280 -9.00 2.01 14.94
CA SER A 280 -9.34 0.75 15.63
C SER A 280 -10.07 -0.22 14.68
N ILE A 281 -9.31 -0.98 13.91
CA ILE A 281 -9.78 -2.10 13.08
C ILE A 281 -9.11 -3.36 13.62
N ALA A 282 -9.87 -4.43 13.79
CA ALA A 282 -9.31 -5.70 14.25
C ALA A 282 -8.19 -6.19 13.30
N PRO A 283 -7.05 -6.69 13.81
CA PRO A 283 -5.95 -7.14 12.96
C PRO A 283 -6.36 -8.20 11.92
N SER A 284 -7.26 -9.10 12.28
CA SER A 284 -7.82 -10.11 11.38
C SER A 284 -8.55 -9.48 10.19
N VAL A 285 -9.27 -8.37 10.41
CA VAL A 285 -9.95 -7.62 9.35
C VAL A 285 -8.93 -6.95 8.43
N VAL A 286 -7.86 -6.36 9.00
CA VAL A 286 -6.77 -5.75 8.21
C VAL A 286 -6.13 -6.79 7.29
N ILE A 287 -5.82 -7.98 7.80
CA ILE A 287 -5.27 -9.08 7.00
C ILE A 287 -6.25 -9.47 5.89
N PHE A 288 -7.51 -9.72 6.26
CA PHE A 288 -8.53 -10.14 5.30
C PHE A 288 -8.71 -9.12 4.17
N VAL A 289 -8.92 -7.83 4.49
CA VAL A 289 -9.16 -6.82 3.45
C VAL A 289 -7.92 -6.58 2.59
N THR A 290 -6.72 -6.66 3.18
CA THR A 290 -5.48 -6.55 2.40
C THR A 290 -5.35 -7.70 1.40
N VAL A 291 -5.52 -8.96 1.84
CA VAL A 291 -5.44 -10.12 0.95
C VAL A 291 -6.54 -10.09 -0.10
N PHE A 292 -7.79 -9.80 0.30
CA PHE A 292 -8.93 -9.71 -0.59
C PHE A 292 -8.73 -8.67 -1.70
N TRP A 293 -8.37 -7.44 -1.34
CA TRP A 293 -8.18 -6.37 -2.32
C TRP A 293 -6.91 -6.56 -3.15
N THR A 294 -5.87 -7.21 -2.59
CA THR A 294 -4.71 -7.64 -3.37
C THR A 294 -5.10 -8.62 -4.47
N PHE A 295 -5.95 -9.58 -4.16
CA PHE A 295 -6.48 -10.53 -5.15
C PHE A 295 -7.32 -9.81 -6.23
N MET A 296 -8.10 -8.80 -5.84
CA MET A 296 -8.97 -8.04 -6.75
C MET A 296 -8.20 -7.11 -7.69
N TRP A 297 -7.27 -6.29 -7.13
CA TRP A 297 -6.63 -5.17 -7.82
C TRP A 297 -5.09 -5.16 -7.68
N GLY A 298 -4.48 -6.27 -7.28
CA GLY A 298 -3.02 -6.36 -7.14
C GLY A 298 -2.45 -5.42 -6.08
N ALA A 299 -1.30 -4.81 -6.36
CA ALA A 299 -0.58 -3.95 -5.42
C ALA A 299 -1.40 -2.71 -4.99
N LEU A 300 -2.16 -2.10 -5.91
CA LEU A 300 -3.02 -0.96 -5.58
C LEU A 300 -4.18 -1.38 -4.68
N GLY A 301 -4.71 -2.61 -4.86
CA GLY A 301 -5.68 -3.20 -3.94
C GLY A 301 -5.11 -3.43 -2.55
N ALA A 302 -3.87 -3.91 -2.44
CA ALA A 302 -3.18 -4.04 -1.15
C ALA A 302 -3.08 -2.70 -0.41
N PHE A 303 -2.76 -1.62 -1.14
CA PHE A 303 -2.68 -0.27 -0.60
C PHE A 303 -4.05 0.27 -0.16
N LEU A 304 -5.08 0.11 -1.01
CA LEU A 304 -6.42 0.65 -0.78
C LEU A 304 -7.27 -0.20 0.18
N GLY A 305 -6.92 -1.46 0.42
CA GLY A 305 -7.73 -2.38 1.23
C GLY A 305 -8.07 -1.83 2.61
N VAL A 306 -7.08 -1.32 3.34
CA VAL A 306 -7.29 -0.71 4.66
C VAL A 306 -8.10 0.60 4.58
N PRO A 307 -7.81 1.56 3.70
CA PRO A 307 -8.67 2.73 3.46
C PRO A 307 -10.13 2.37 3.13
N ILE A 308 -10.36 1.40 2.26
CA ILE A 308 -11.73 0.95 1.93
C ILE A 308 -12.44 0.42 3.17
N ALA A 309 -11.76 -0.38 3.99
CA ALA A 309 -12.33 -0.86 5.26
C ALA A 309 -12.63 0.29 6.23
N ILE A 310 -11.71 1.25 6.38
CA ILE A 310 -11.93 2.46 7.20
C ILE A 310 -13.18 3.21 6.73
N ALA A 311 -13.34 3.41 5.42
CA ALA A 311 -14.49 4.10 4.84
C ALA A 311 -15.78 3.32 5.10
N ALA A 312 -15.79 2.02 4.80
CA ALA A 312 -16.96 1.15 5.00
C ALA A 312 -17.41 1.10 6.47
N LEU A 313 -16.48 0.86 7.40
CA LEU A 313 -16.79 0.80 8.82
C LEU A 313 -17.28 2.15 9.36
N THR A 314 -16.65 3.26 8.94
CA THR A 314 -17.07 4.61 9.34
C THR A 314 -18.45 4.96 8.81
N MET A 315 -18.80 4.52 7.60
CA MET A 315 -20.18 4.64 7.09
C MET A 315 -21.14 3.79 7.90
N CYS A 316 -20.80 2.54 8.20
CA CYS A 316 -21.64 1.66 9.04
C CYS A 316 -21.90 2.24 10.43
N GLU A 317 -20.94 2.94 11.04
CA GLU A 317 -21.10 3.64 12.34
C GLU A 317 -22.23 4.68 12.34
N GLN A 318 -22.52 5.33 11.19
CA GLN A 318 -23.50 6.41 11.09
C GLN A 318 -24.94 5.93 10.95
N PHE A 319 -25.17 4.68 10.55
CA PHE A 319 -26.49 4.15 10.32
C PHE A 319 -26.85 3.09 11.38
N PRO A 320 -27.97 3.26 12.12
CA PRO A 320 -28.36 2.32 13.20
C PRO A 320 -28.48 0.87 12.73
N SER A 321 -28.94 0.65 11.48
CA SER A 321 -29.11 -0.67 10.87
C SER A 321 -27.81 -1.43 10.62
N THR A 322 -26.66 -0.73 10.48
CA THR A 322 -25.36 -1.32 10.15
C THR A 322 -24.30 -1.12 11.25
N ARG A 323 -24.64 -0.39 12.32
CA ARG A 323 -23.70 -0.08 13.40
C ARG A 323 -23.14 -1.32 14.10
N TRP A 324 -23.90 -2.41 14.14
CA TRP A 324 -23.43 -3.68 14.67
C TRP A 324 -22.25 -4.26 13.91
N ILE A 325 -22.16 -4.02 12.59
CA ILE A 325 -21.03 -4.47 11.74
C ILE A 325 -19.75 -3.79 12.19
N SER A 326 -19.79 -2.46 12.39
CA SER A 326 -18.61 -1.72 12.84
C SER A 326 -18.20 -2.13 14.26
N ALA A 327 -19.17 -2.45 15.14
CA ALA A 327 -18.89 -2.89 16.50
C ALA A 327 -18.19 -4.26 16.55
N ILE A 328 -18.55 -5.19 15.66
CA ILE A 328 -17.92 -6.52 15.59
C ILE A 328 -16.51 -6.46 14.96
N LEU A 329 -16.31 -5.60 13.96
CA LEU A 329 -15.08 -5.53 13.18
C LEU A 329 -14.08 -4.49 13.72
N ALA A 330 -14.48 -3.68 14.71
CA ALA A 330 -13.57 -2.81 15.44
C ALA A 330 -12.65 -3.62 16.35
N ALA A 331 -11.43 -3.12 16.57
CA ALA A 331 -10.59 -3.61 17.66
C ALA A 331 -11.24 -3.23 19.00
N GLU A 332 -11.08 -4.08 20.01
CA GLU A 332 -11.51 -3.75 21.36
C GLU A 332 -10.90 -2.40 21.80
N PRO A 333 -11.66 -1.54 22.47
CA PRO A 333 -11.10 -0.34 23.07
C PRO A 333 -10.09 -0.77 24.15
N THR A 334 -8.81 -0.54 23.87
CA THR A 334 -7.72 -0.72 24.85
C THR A 334 -7.79 0.36 25.90
#